data_c692e3672429ddecefdd7cbe588edbce
#
_entry.id   c692e3672429ddecefdd7cbe588edbce
#
_cell.length_a   1.000
_cell.length_b   1.000
_cell.length_c   1.000
_cell.angle_alpha   90.00
_cell.angle_beta   90.00
_cell.angle_gamma   90.00
#
_symmetry.space_group_name_H-M   'P 1'
#
loop_
_entity.id
_entity.type
_entity.pdbx_description
1 polymer ?
#
loop_
_entity_poly.entity_id
_entity_poly.type
_entity_poly.pdbx_seq_one_letter_code
_entity_poly.pdbx_strand_id
1 'polypeptide(L)'
;SLEEGCAVNRFAKITALAAISAISLTACGANGDKGSSSASSSKTTSTASSAAQPSDSSADAVSFKPACPGGSISGAGSSAQLNAINQVISGYKAACSSATVNYSPTGSGAGVKSFIGRQTDWAGSDSVLNADKGEPDKAKQRCNADPWHLPMAAGPIAVVYNVDGVKDLTLSTATLAKIFSGAITNWNDDAIKKENPKAALPSAQIEVFYRKDESGTTDNFTKFLNKAAGDIWTEKHSKTWKGAGKGADKSAGIAQAVKSTKNSISYDEWSYATKNSLDMAAIDNGNGPVKLTGESAGKAVSAAKVVGQGHDLQLELQYKNTPAGVYPAVLVTYEIACSKGQDS
;
A
#
# COMPACT_ATOMS: atom_id res chain seq x y z
N SER A 1 -40.47 13.13 45.43
CA SER A 1 -40.04 14.35 46.11
C SER A 1 -38.59 14.65 45.77
N LEU A 2 -38.47 15.84 45.16
CA LEU A 2 -37.37 16.80 45.23
C LEU A 2 -36.10 16.39 44.48
N GLU A 3 -35.84 16.98 43.30
CA GLU A 3 -35.45 18.36 42.92
C GLU A 3 -34.00 18.72 43.20
N GLU A 4 -33.43 19.24 42.09
CA GLU A 4 -32.42 20.26 41.93
C GLU A 4 -30.94 19.82 42.06
N GLY A 5 -30.00 20.26 41.24
CA GLY A 5 -29.87 21.49 40.51
C GLY A 5 -28.68 21.56 39.57
N CYS A 6 -28.90 22.45 38.69
CA CYS A 6 -28.05 22.98 37.64
C CYS A 6 -26.77 23.64 38.17
N ALA A 7 -25.64 23.47 37.51
CA ALA A 7 -24.54 24.44 37.57
C ALA A 7 -23.80 24.53 36.25
N VAL A 8 -24.04 25.63 35.56
CA VAL A 8 -23.30 26.20 34.43
C VAL A 8 -22.10 26.92 35.00
N ASN A 9 -20.91 26.71 34.44
CA ASN A 9 -19.81 27.67 34.60
C ASN A 9 -18.89 27.71 33.37
N ARG A 10 -19.11 28.75 32.61
CA ARG A 10 -18.27 29.93 32.28
C ARG A 10 -17.00 29.67 31.48
N PHE A 11 -17.07 30.20 30.29
CA PHE A 11 -16.04 30.64 29.35
C PHE A 11 -14.81 31.29 30.01
N ALA A 12 -13.62 30.88 29.55
CA ALA A 12 -12.41 31.70 29.62
C ALA A 12 -11.86 31.89 28.20
N LYS A 13 -11.97 33.12 27.73
CA LYS A 13 -11.32 33.63 26.50
C LYS A 13 -9.84 33.85 26.83
N ILE A 14 -8.96 33.26 26.08
CA ILE A 14 -7.52 33.61 26.06
C ILE A 14 -7.22 34.20 24.68
N THR A 15 -6.99 35.49 24.67
CA THR A 15 -6.46 36.29 23.56
C THR A 15 -4.95 36.04 23.48
N ALA A 16 -4.43 35.57 22.38
CA ALA A 16 -2.98 35.51 22.11
C ALA A 16 -2.63 36.55 21.04
N LEU A 17 -1.75 37.47 21.43
CA LEU A 17 -1.15 38.48 20.59
C LEU A 17 -0.23 37.82 19.54
N ALA A 18 -0.38 38.28 18.30
CA ALA A 18 0.56 38.03 17.22
C ALA A 18 1.74 39.00 17.32
N ALA A 19 2.97 38.50 17.30
CA ALA A 19 4.17 39.28 17.05
C ALA A 19 4.73 38.90 15.69
N ILE A 20 4.65 39.85 14.76
CA ILE A 20 5.24 39.77 13.42
C ILE A 20 6.65 40.36 13.52
N SER A 21 7.68 39.57 13.21
CA SER A 21 9.04 40.07 13.02
C SER A 21 9.40 39.95 11.54
N ALA A 22 9.46 41.08 10.87
CA ALA A 22 10.00 41.25 9.53
C ALA A 22 11.53 41.26 9.56
N ILE A 23 12.17 40.42 8.76
CA ILE A 23 13.61 40.52 8.46
C ILE A 23 13.74 40.91 6.99
N SER A 24 14.24 42.11 6.79
CA SER A 24 14.59 42.71 5.51
C SER A 24 15.96 42.23 5.03
N LEU A 25 16.04 41.67 3.82
CA LEU A 25 17.28 41.47 3.10
C LEU A 25 17.61 42.73 2.29
N THR A 26 18.74 43.32 2.59
CA THR A 26 19.36 44.34 1.75
C THR A 26 20.34 43.69 0.79
N ALA A 27 20.12 43.92 -0.50
CA ALA A 27 21.07 43.64 -1.56
C ALA A 27 21.97 44.88 -1.74
N CYS A 28 23.28 44.67 -1.87
CA CYS A 28 24.20 45.65 -2.41
C CYS A 28 25.02 45.00 -3.52
N GLY A 29 24.85 45.50 -4.72
CA GLY A 29 25.73 45.26 -5.86
C GLY A 29 26.82 46.32 -5.88
N ALA A 30 27.96 46.06 -6.51
CA ALA A 30 28.79 47.04 -7.17
C ALA A 30 29.74 46.43 -8.20
N ASN A 31 29.82 47.13 -9.26
CA ASN A 31 30.51 47.03 -10.54
C ASN A 31 32.03 47.04 -10.50
N GLY A 32 32.60 46.60 -11.67
CA GLY A 32 33.78 47.12 -12.34
C GLY A 32 35.05 46.27 -12.15
N ASP A 33 35.95 46.01 -13.04
CA ASP A 33 36.23 46.51 -14.35
C ASP A 33 37.28 45.59 -15.02
N LYS A 34 37.36 45.66 -16.31
CA LYS A 34 38.31 45.15 -17.32
C LYS A 34 39.72 44.74 -16.90
N GLY A 35 40.22 43.65 -17.54
CA GLY A 35 41.65 43.39 -17.72
C GLY A 35 41.89 42.16 -18.60
N SER A 36 42.28 42.41 -19.84
CA SER A 36 42.69 41.46 -20.87
C SER A 36 44.10 40.90 -20.61
N SER A 37 44.31 39.60 -20.88
CA SER A 37 45.44 39.10 -21.69
C SER A 37 45.60 37.58 -21.63
N SER A 38 45.51 37.00 -22.81
CA SER A 38 46.31 35.96 -23.49
C SER A 38 46.85 34.71 -22.78
N ALA A 39 46.40 33.60 -23.30
CA ALA A 39 47.12 32.40 -23.78
C ALA A 39 47.81 31.49 -22.75
N SER A 40 47.36 30.23 -22.67
CA SER A 40 48.10 29.11 -23.23
C SER A 40 47.34 27.77 -22.99
N SER A 41 47.34 26.97 -24.00
CA SER A 41 46.73 25.63 -24.12
C SER A 41 47.31 24.62 -23.14
N SER A 42 46.45 23.85 -22.49
CA SER A 42 46.74 22.44 -22.23
C SER A 42 45.42 21.63 -22.22
N LYS A 43 45.32 20.78 -23.21
CA LYS A 43 44.26 19.76 -23.36
C LYS A 43 44.41 18.75 -22.22
N THR A 44 43.46 18.71 -21.35
CA THR A 44 43.22 17.52 -20.48
C THR A 44 41.89 16.96 -20.89
N THR A 45 41.92 15.79 -21.48
CA THR A 45 40.77 15.03 -21.92
C THR A 45 40.10 14.43 -20.66
N SER A 46 39.06 15.07 -20.20
CA SER A 46 38.17 14.48 -19.17
C SER A 46 37.11 13.64 -19.85
N THR A 47 37.25 12.33 -19.76
CA THR A 47 36.22 11.38 -20.18
C THR A 47 35.05 11.53 -19.23
N ALA A 48 34.06 12.30 -19.62
CA ALA A 48 32.76 12.32 -18.95
C ALA A 48 32.05 10.99 -19.23
N SER A 49 31.99 10.16 -18.19
CA SER A 49 31.14 8.97 -18.21
C SER A 49 29.68 9.45 -18.23
N SER A 50 29.05 9.38 -19.40
CA SER A 50 27.62 9.60 -19.59
C SER A 50 26.90 8.47 -18.87
N ALA A 51 26.34 8.76 -17.70
CA ALA A 51 25.35 7.89 -17.09
C ALA A 51 24.15 7.84 -18.04
N ALA A 52 23.90 6.67 -18.61
CA ALA A 52 22.72 6.42 -19.42
C ALA A 52 21.47 6.64 -18.56
N GLN A 53 20.71 7.66 -18.90
CA GLN A 53 19.33 7.77 -18.44
C GLN A 53 18.56 6.52 -18.94
N PRO A 54 17.70 5.92 -18.08
CA PRO A 54 16.82 4.87 -18.56
C PRO A 54 15.95 5.48 -19.67
N SER A 55 16.04 4.89 -20.85
CA SER A 55 15.15 5.19 -21.96
C SER A 55 13.72 4.98 -21.50
N ASP A 56 13.00 6.07 -21.45
CA ASP A 56 11.55 6.11 -21.31
C ASP A 56 10.96 5.26 -22.44
N SER A 57 10.59 4.03 -22.13
CA SER A 57 9.73 3.27 -23.02
C SER A 57 8.36 3.95 -22.94
N SER A 58 8.14 4.87 -23.86
CA SER A 58 6.82 5.40 -24.19
C SER A 58 5.94 4.21 -24.62
N ALA A 59 5.32 3.54 -23.66
CA ALA A 59 4.11 2.81 -23.93
C ALA A 59 3.14 3.84 -24.54
N ASP A 60 2.68 3.61 -25.76
CA ASP A 60 1.66 4.44 -26.41
C ASP A 60 0.56 4.71 -25.40
N ALA A 61 0.54 5.93 -24.88
CA ALA A 61 -0.49 6.36 -23.95
C ALA A 61 -1.79 6.35 -24.73
N VAL A 62 -2.59 5.32 -24.52
CA VAL A 62 -3.95 5.29 -25.07
C VAL A 62 -4.62 6.55 -24.55
N SER A 63 -4.88 7.48 -25.47
CA SER A 63 -5.56 8.74 -25.16
C SER A 63 -7.01 8.42 -24.78
N PHE A 64 -7.23 8.12 -23.52
CA PHE A 64 -8.56 7.89 -22.98
C PHE A 64 -9.19 9.24 -22.66
N LYS A 65 -10.24 9.59 -23.40
CA LYS A 65 -11.10 10.73 -23.06
C LYS A 65 -12.24 10.23 -22.17
N PRO A 66 -12.26 10.55 -20.88
CA PRO A 66 -13.32 10.08 -20.01
C PRO A 66 -14.66 10.72 -20.40
N ALA A 67 -15.74 9.96 -20.29
CA ALA A 67 -17.07 10.54 -20.23
C ALA A 67 -17.19 11.36 -18.94
N CYS A 68 -17.77 12.55 -19.03
CA CYS A 68 -17.91 13.46 -17.89
C CYS A 68 -19.40 13.65 -17.53
N PRO A 69 -20.10 12.62 -17.04
CA PRO A 69 -21.43 12.82 -16.48
C PRO A 69 -21.30 13.72 -15.24
N GLY A 70 -22.25 14.61 -15.06
CA GLY A 70 -22.36 15.38 -13.81
C GLY A 70 -22.82 14.49 -12.66
N GLY A 71 -22.76 15.03 -11.44
CA GLY A 71 -23.24 14.34 -10.25
C GLY A 71 -22.14 13.89 -9.29
N SER A 72 -22.52 13.12 -8.28
CA SER A 72 -21.62 12.65 -7.22
C SER A 72 -21.74 11.15 -7.06
N ILE A 73 -20.60 10.45 -6.99
CA ILE A 73 -20.51 9.05 -6.64
C ILE A 73 -19.58 8.86 -5.45
N SER A 74 -19.86 7.84 -4.64
CA SER A 74 -19.11 7.54 -3.43
C SER A 74 -18.66 6.09 -3.40
N GLY A 75 -17.43 5.87 -2.98
CA GLY A 75 -16.86 4.56 -2.73
C GLY A 75 -16.26 4.47 -1.34
N ALA A 76 -16.16 3.25 -0.84
CA ALA A 76 -15.44 2.98 0.41
C ALA A 76 -14.73 1.64 0.33
N GLY A 77 -13.66 1.47 1.10
CA GLY A 77 -13.03 0.16 1.16
C GLY A 77 -11.54 0.16 1.42
N SER A 78 -10.79 -0.56 0.59
CA SER A 78 -9.37 -0.79 0.80
C SER A 78 -8.58 0.46 1.11
N SER A 79 -7.85 0.46 2.23
CA SER A 79 -6.90 1.52 2.54
C SER A 79 -5.59 1.37 1.76
N ALA A 80 -5.28 0.18 1.26
CA ALA A 80 -4.09 -0.05 0.45
C ALA A 80 -4.12 0.75 -0.86
N GLN A 81 -5.29 0.83 -1.51
CA GLN A 81 -5.42 1.57 -2.76
C GLN A 81 -5.52 3.10 -2.60
N LEU A 82 -5.63 3.63 -1.38
CA LEU A 82 -5.93 5.06 -1.17
C LEU A 82 -5.00 6.00 -1.94
N ASN A 83 -3.71 5.69 -1.96
CA ASN A 83 -2.73 6.52 -2.66
C ASN A 83 -2.95 6.52 -4.18
N ALA A 84 -3.27 5.36 -4.76
CA ALA A 84 -3.54 5.21 -6.18
C ALA A 84 -4.89 5.83 -6.58
N ILE A 85 -5.97 5.50 -5.86
CA ILE A 85 -7.30 6.01 -6.18
C ILE A 85 -7.39 7.54 -6.06
N ASN A 86 -6.68 8.15 -5.11
CA ASN A 86 -6.63 9.61 -5.01
C ASN A 86 -5.98 10.26 -6.24
N GLN A 87 -4.97 9.64 -6.86
CA GLN A 87 -4.39 10.13 -8.10
C GLN A 87 -5.39 10.02 -9.25
N VAL A 88 -6.11 8.89 -9.36
CA VAL A 88 -7.15 8.69 -10.36
C VAL A 88 -8.28 9.70 -10.19
N ILE A 89 -8.79 9.89 -8.97
CA ILE A 89 -9.85 10.87 -8.66
C ILE A 89 -9.40 12.29 -8.99
N SER A 90 -8.17 12.65 -8.64
CA SER A 90 -7.61 13.98 -8.94
C SER A 90 -7.50 14.22 -10.45
N GLY A 91 -7.00 13.24 -11.20
CA GLY A 91 -6.92 13.32 -12.66
C GLY A 91 -8.30 13.38 -13.32
N TYR A 92 -9.26 12.57 -12.85
CA TYR A 92 -10.62 12.57 -13.34
C TYR A 92 -11.32 13.92 -13.08
N LYS A 93 -11.17 14.49 -11.89
CA LYS A 93 -11.73 15.80 -11.54
C LYS A 93 -11.15 16.94 -12.38
N ALA A 94 -9.86 16.86 -12.71
CA ALA A 94 -9.22 17.84 -13.60
C ALA A 94 -9.80 17.79 -15.03
N ALA A 95 -10.14 16.59 -15.52
CA ALA A 95 -10.77 16.39 -16.83
C ALA A 95 -12.28 16.64 -16.82
N CYS A 96 -12.99 16.40 -15.70
CA CYS A 96 -14.44 16.40 -15.57
C CYS A 96 -14.87 17.22 -14.35
N SER A 97 -14.83 18.55 -14.45
CA SER A 97 -15.06 19.46 -13.33
C SER A 97 -16.48 19.41 -12.71
N SER A 98 -17.48 18.93 -13.47
CA SER A 98 -18.87 18.75 -13.00
C SER A 98 -19.11 17.46 -12.20
N ALA A 99 -18.13 16.53 -12.17
CA ALA A 99 -18.25 15.28 -11.47
C ALA A 99 -17.57 15.34 -10.09
N THR A 100 -18.17 14.70 -9.10
CA THR A 100 -17.59 14.52 -7.77
C THR A 100 -17.45 13.04 -7.48
N VAL A 101 -16.23 12.60 -7.16
CA VAL A 101 -15.94 11.22 -6.74
C VAL A 101 -15.33 11.27 -5.35
N ASN A 102 -15.98 10.59 -4.39
CA ASN A 102 -15.50 10.50 -3.01
C ASN A 102 -15.07 9.07 -2.69
N TYR A 103 -13.98 8.94 -1.93
CA TYR A 103 -13.51 7.63 -1.46
C TYR A 103 -13.15 7.66 0.03
N SER A 104 -13.64 6.66 0.78
CA SER A 104 -13.37 6.48 2.20
C SER A 104 -12.57 5.20 2.46
N PRO A 105 -11.32 5.28 2.97
CA PRO A 105 -10.46 4.11 3.18
C PRO A 105 -10.82 3.35 4.46
N THR A 106 -11.96 2.66 4.46
CA THR A 106 -12.53 1.99 5.63
C THR A 106 -12.01 0.57 5.87
N GLY A 107 -11.25 -0.01 4.91
CA GLY A 107 -10.86 -1.41 4.82
C GLY A 107 -11.76 -2.19 3.87
N SER A 108 -11.20 -3.17 3.15
CA SER A 108 -11.91 -3.92 2.09
C SER A 108 -13.23 -4.55 2.59
N GLY A 109 -13.21 -5.15 3.79
CA GLY A 109 -14.41 -5.78 4.35
C GLY A 109 -15.52 -4.78 4.66
N ALA A 110 -15.18 -3.62 5.23
CA ALA A 110 -16.15 -2.56 5.51
C ALA A 110 -16.69 -1.95 4.21
N GLY A 111 -15.82 -1.76 3.19
CA GLY A 111 -16.24 -1.28 1.87
C GLY A 111 -17.25 -2.20 1.20
N VAL A 112 -16.99 -3.51 1.17
CA VAL A 112 -17.92 -4.49 0.62
C VAL A 112 -19.26 -4.48 1.38
N LYS A 113 -19.23 -4.38 2.70
CA LYS A 113 -20.47 -4.26 3.50
C LYS A 113 -21.25 -2.99 3.17
N SER A 114 -20.58 -1.85 3.03
CA SER A 114 -21.20 -0.58 2.66
C SER A 114 -21.82 -0.62 1.25
N PHE A 115 -21.13 -1.24 0.30
CA PHE A 115 -21.64 -1.45 -1.05
C PHE A 115 -22.88 -2.35 -1.05
N ILE A 116 -22.83 -3.52 -0.42
CA ILE A 116 -23.98 -4.43 -0.30
C ILE A 116 -25.15 -3.75 0.42
N GLY A 117 -24.85 -2.95 1.46
CA GLY A 117 -25.84 -2.19 2.24
C GLY A 117 -26.35 -0.92 1.55
N ARG A 118 -26.00 -0.64 0.28
CA ARG A 118 -26.40 0.56 -0.49
C ARG A 118 -25.97 1.89 0.14
N GLN A 119 -24.92 1.86 0.96
CA GLN A 119 -24.34 3.07 1.58
C GLN A 119 -23.31 3.75 0.66
N THR A 120 -22.76 3.01 -0.30
CA THR A 120 -21.85 3.51 -1.32
C THR A 120 -22.21 2.95 -2.68
N ASP A 121 -21.82 3.66 -3.75
CA ASP A 121 -22.09 3.27 -5.13
C ASP A 121 -21.19 2.13 -5.58
N TRP A 122 -19.98 2.06 -5.03
CA TRP A 122 -18.98 1.04 -5.32
C TRP A 122 -18.12 0.73 -4.09
N ALA A 123 -17.41 -0.39 -4.14
CA ALA A 123 -16.46 -0.76 -3.08
C ALA A 123 -15.07 -0.95 -3.63
N GLY A 124 -14.06 -0.36 -2.96
CA GLY A 124 -12.66 -0.69 -3.18
C GLY A 124 -12.28 -1.93 -2.37
N SER A 125 -11.74 -2.96 -3.00
CA SER A 125 -11.35 -4.18 -2.30
C SER A 125 -10.11 -4.82 -2.92
N ASP A 126 -9.16 -5.25 -2.07
CA ASP A 126 -8.00 -6.02 -2.54
C ASP A 126 -8.32 -7.52 -2.65
N SER A 127 -9.56 -7.91 -2.41
CA SER A 127 -10.06 -9.28 -2.52
C SER A 127 -11.36 -9.30 -3.26
N VAL A 128 -11.61 -10.37 -3.99
CA VAL A 128 -12.93 -10.63 -4.57
C VAL A 128 -13.99 -10.82 -3.49
N LEU A 129 -15.27 -10.73 -3.87
CA LEU A 129 -16.39 -11.02 -2.99
C LEU A 129 -16.28 -12.44 -2.42
N ASN A 130 -16.46 -12.59 -1.12
CA ASN A 130 -16.28 -13.85 -0.41
C ASN A 130 -17.52 -14.72 -0.54
N ALA A 131 -17.38 -15.85 -1.25
CA ALA A 131 -18.47 -16.81 -1.45
C ALA A 131 -18.92 -17.48 -0.16
N ASP A 132 -17.98 -17.79 0.77
CA ASP A 132 -18.30 -18.41 2.07
C ASP A 132 -19.18 -17.50 2.95
N LYS A 133 -19.12 -16.18 2.73
CA LYS A 133 -19.96 -15.17 3.41
C LYS A 133 -21.23 -14.84 2.61
N GLY A 134 -21.44 -15.44 1.44
CA GLY A 134 -22.53 -15.13 0.53
C GLY A 134 -22.48 -13.69 -0.01
N GLU A 135 -21.29 -13.09 -0.09
CA GLU A 135 -21.13 -11.72 -0.58
C GLU A 135 -21.52 -11.57 -2.06
N PRO A 136 -21.21 -12.53 -2.98
CA PRO A 136 -21.63 -12.43 -4.38
C PRO A 136 -23.15 -12.35 -4.56
N ASP A 137 -23.91 -13.22 -3.88
CA ASP A 137 -25.38 -13.24 -3.99
C ASP A 137 -26.00 -11.97 -3.43
N LYS A 138 -25.49 -11.47 -2.29
CA LYS A 138 -25.95 -10.21 -1.68
C LYS A 138 -25.64 -9.01 -2.58
N ALA A 139 -24.46 -8.99 -3.21
CA ALA A 139 -24.11 -7.95 -4.17
C ALA A 139 -24.96 -8.02 -5.43
N LYS A 140 -25.24 -9.22 -5.96
CA LYS A 140 -26.17 -9.44 -7.07
C LYS A 140 -27.59 -8.95 -6.74
N GLN A 141 -28.08 -9.25 -5.55
CA GLN A 141 -29.39 -8.75 -5.06
C GLN A 141 -29.39 -7.22 -4.94
N ARG A 142 -28.31 -6.63 -4.43
CA ARG A 142 -28.17 -5.17 -4.33
C ARG A 142 -28.21 -4.51 -5.68
N CYS A 143 -27.53 -5.08 -6.67
CA CYS A 143 -27.39 -4.54 -8.03
C CYS A 143 -28.59 -4.87 -8.94
N ASN A 144 -29.44 -5.80 -8.57
CA ASN A 144 -30.42 -6.41 -9.50
C ASN A 144 -29.75 -6.85 -10.83
N ALA A 145 -28.47 -7.18 -10.77
CA ALA A 145 -27.58 -7.58 -11.85
C ALA A 145 -26.30 -8.19 -11.26
N ASP A 146 -25.42 -8.76 -12.07
CA ASP A 146 -24.15 -9.29 -11.57
C ASP A 146 -23.22 -8.13 -11.13
N PRO A 147 -22.51 -8.27 -10.00
CA PRO A 147 -21.43 -7.36 -9.65
C PRO A 147 -20.19 -7.64 -10.52
N TRP A 148 -19.43 -6.61 -10.86
CA TRP A 148 -18.15 -6.74 -11.55
C TRP A 148 -16.99 -6.37 -10.62
N HIS A 149 -15.90 -7.12 -10.72
CA HIS A 149 -14.61 -6.78 -10.15
C HIS A 149 -13.76 -6.15 -11.25
N LEU A 150 -13.52 -4.86 -11.14
CA LEU A 150 -12.73 -4.09 -12.11
C LEU A 150 -11.34 -3.88 -11.54
N PRO A 151 -10.27 -4.53 -12.06
CA PRO A 151 -8.92 -4.32 -11.57
C PRO A 151 -8.50 -2.87 -11.77
N MET A 152 -8.11 -2.18 -10.68
CA MET A 152 -7.70 -0.78 -10.71
C MET A 152 -6.18 -0.63 -10.67
N ALA A 153 -5.53 -1.33 -9.74
CA ALA A 153 -4.08 -1.25 -9.58
C ALA A 153 -3.52 -2.54 -8.98
N ALA A 154 -2.25 -2.82 -9.28
CA ALA A 154 -1.47 -3.78 -8.54
C ALA A 154 -0.91 -3.13 -7.27
N GLY A 155 -1.03 -3.81 -6.14
CA GLY A 155 -0.49 -3.38 -4.85
C GLY A 155 0.50 -4.42 -4.32
N PRO A 156 1.81 -4.27 -4.55
CA PRO A 156 2.77 -5.15 -3.91
C PRO A 156 2.71 -5.02 -2.39
N ILE A 157 2.82 -6.15 -1.69
CA ILE A 157 2.79 -6.21 -0.23
C ILE A 157 4.22 -6.25 0.27
N ALA A 158 4.70 -5.14 0.81
CA ALA A 158 6.02 -5.06 1.43
C ALA A 158 6.02 -5.76 2.79
N VAL A 159 7.03 -6.56 3.07
CA VAL A 159 7.36 -7.00 4.43
C VAL A 159 8.24 -5.90 5.02
N VAL A 160 7.64 -5.05 5.84
CA VAL A 160 8.27 -3.87 6.43
C VAL A 160 8.83 -4.17 7.80
N TYR A 161 10.00 -3.61 8.13
CA TYR A 161 10.62 -3.82 9.43
C TYR A 161 11.34 -2.56 9.94
N ASN A 162 11.63 -2.53 11.23
CA ASN A 162 12.38 -1.47 11.90
C ASN A 162 13.36 -2.08 12.91
N VAL A 163 14.57 -2.38 12.45
CA VAL A 163 15.65 -2.98 13.26
C VAL A 163 16.93 -2.15 13.07
N ASP A 164 17.42 -1.56 14.16
CA ASP A 164 18.58 -0.69 14.11
C ASP A 164 19.81 -1.39 13.50
N GLY A 165 20.43 -0.76 12.53
CA GLY A 165 21.64 -1.27 11.88
C GLY A 165 21.44 -2.44 10.92
N VAL A 166 20.24 -2.98 10.80
CA VAL A 166 19.92 -4.06 9.85
C VAL A 166 19.37 -3.48 8.56
N LYS A 167 20.09 -3.71 7.47
CA LYS A 167 19.68 -3.35 6.12
C LYS A 167 19.70 -4.59 5.23
N ASP A 168 18.99 -4.56 4.13
CA ASP A 168 18.94 -5.66 3.15
C ASP A 168 18.55 -7.03 3.76
N LEU A 169 17.61 -7.03 4.71
CA LEU A 169 17.08 -8.25 5.32
C LEU A 169 16.46 -9.15 4.27
N THR A 170 16.79 -10.43 4.33
CA THR A 170 16.16 -11.49 3.52
C THR A 170 15.41 -12.44 4.44
N LEU A 171 14.18 -12.79 4.07
CA LEU A 171 13.38 -13.76 4.80
C LEU A 171 12.77 -14.76 3.81
N SER A 172 12.97 -16.05 4.05
CA SER A 172 12.25 -17.08 3.32
C SER A 172 10.76 -17.08 3.69
N THR A 173 9.92 -17.62 2.80
CA THR A 173 8.48 -17.77 3.09
C THR A 173 8.24 -18.62 4.34
N ALA A 174 9.07 -19.61 4.60
CA ALA A 174 9.00 -20.44 5.80
C ALA A 174 9.32 -19.63 7.07
N THR A 175 10.36 -18.80 7.04
CA THR A 175 10.74 -17.93 8.15
C THR A 175 9.67 -16.87 8.39
N LEU A 176 9.12 -16.25 7.33
CA LEU A 176 7.98 -15.34 7.45
C LEU A 176 6.77 -16.00 8.11
N ALA A 177 6.38 -17.19 7.66
CA ALA A 177 5.27 -17.93 8.26
C ALA A 177 5.51 -18.21 9.75
N LYS A 178 6.72 -18.57 10.17
CA LYS A 178 7.09 -18.79 11.57
C LYS A 178 7.05 -17.49 12.40
N ILE A 179 7.53 -16.39 11.87
CA ILE A 179 7.47 -15.08 12.55
C ILE A 179 6.01 -14.67 12.76
N PHE A 180 5.22 -14.68 11.71
CA PHE A 180 3.83 -14.21 11.76
C PHE A 180 2.88 -15.17 12.50
N SER A 181 3.23 -16.45 12.62
CA SER A 181 2.51 -17.39 13.51
C SER A 181 2.94 -17.29 14.97
N GLY A 182 4.06 -16.62 15.28
CA GLY A 182 4.62 -16.54 16.62
C GLY A 182 5.56 -17.70 16.99
N ALA A 183 5.93 -18.57 16.05
CA ALA A 183 6.88 -19.65 16.28
C ALA A 183 8.34 -19.14 16.37
N ILE A 184 8.66 -18.06 15.68
CA ILE A 184 9.92 -17.31 15.82
C ILE A 184 9.59 -15.97 16.47
N THR A 185 10.19 -15.70 17.63
CA THR A 185 9.90 -14.50 18.44
C THR A 185 11.11 -13.61 18.68
N ASN A 186 12.29 -13.98 18.15
CA ASN A 186 13.53 -13.24 18.39
C ASN A 186 14.28 -13.00 17.08
N TRP A 187 14.83 -11.80 16.90
CA TRP A 187 15.56 -11.43 15.67
C TRP A 187 16.83 -12.24 15.46
N ASN A 188 17.49 -12.68 16.53
CA ASN A 188 18.69 -13.51 16.43
C ASN A 188 18.40 -15.02 16.36
N ASP A 189 17.18 -15.43 16.01
CA ASP A 189 16.85 -16.83 15.74
C ASP A 189 17.75 -17.40 14.64
N ASP A 190 18.12 -18.68 14.77
CA ASP A 190 19.06 -19.32 13.86
C ASP A 190 18.56 -19.41 12.41
N ALA A 191 17.24 -19.48 12.21
CA ALA A 191 16.68 -19.44 10.87
C ALA A 191 16.92 -18.08 10.21
N ILE A 192 16.72 -16.95 10.94
CA ILE A 192 16.96 -15.60 10.43
C ILE A 192 18.46 -15.37 10.21
N LYS A 193 19.32 -15.79 11.15
CA LYS A 193 20.79 -15.68 11.01
C LYS A 193 21.30 -16.43 9.76
N LYS A 194 20.81 -17.64 9.52
CA LYS A 194 21.20 -18.44 8.37
C LYS A 194 20.89 -17.75 7.04
N GLU A 195 19.78 -17.07 6.97
CA GLU A 195 19.35 -16.31 5.79
C GLU A 195 20.09 -14.96 5.66
N ASN A 196 20.67 -14.46 6.77
CA ASN A 196 21.31 -13.14 6.87
C ASN A 196 22.69 -13.22 7.56
N PRO A 197 23.65 -13.97 7.03
CA PRO A 197 24.92 -14.27 7.73
C PRO A 197 25.83 -13.04 7.96
N LYS A 198 25.55 -11.92 7.27
CA LYS A 198 26.30 -10.66 7.40
C LYS A 198 25.57 -9.61 8.24
N ALA A 199 24.32 -9.85 8.64
CA ALA A 199 23.54 -8.90 9.41
C ALA A 199 23.85 -9.03 10.90
N ALA A 200 24.07 -7.90 11.57
CA ALA A 200 24.19 -7.84 13.02
C ALA A 200 22.79 -7.86 13.68
N LEU A 201 22.19 -9.04 13.69
CA LEU A 201 20.84 -9.24 14.22
C LEU A 201 20.85 -9.11 15.76
N PRO A 202 20.00 -8.25 16.35
CA PRO A 202 19.99 -8.04 17.80
C PRO A 202 19.35 -9.24 18.52
N SER A 203 19.81 -9.51 19.75
CA SER A 203 19.10 -10.39 20.69
C SER A 203 17.90 -9.64 21.27
N ALA A 204 16.85 -9.48 20.46
CA ALA A 204 15.67 -8.72 20.81
C ALA A 204 14.41 -9.43 20.32
N GLN A 205 13.33 -9.27 21.10
CA GLN A 205 12.02 -9.81 20.72
C GLN A 205 11.49 -9.11 19.45
N ILE A 206 10.85 -9.88 18.58
CA ILE A 206 10.18 -9.40 17.39
C ILE A 206 8.80 -8.85 17.78
N GLU A 207 8.57 -7.57 17.51
CA GLU A 207 7.27 -6.92 17.67
C GLU A 207 6.49 -7.01 16.36
N VAL A 208 5.61 -8.00 16.25
CA VAL A 208 4.78 -8.19 15.05
C VAL A 208 3.57 -7.26 15.11
N PHE A 209 3.33 -6.53 14.01
CA PHE A 209 2.10 -5.78 13.80
C PHE A 209 1.25 -6.40 12.69
N TYR A 210 -0.07 -6.29 12.81
CA TYR A 210 -1.04 -6.76 11.84
C TYR A 210 -2.22 -5.80 11.68
N ARG A 211 -2.94 -5.90 10.56
CA ARG A 211 -4.15 -5.14 10.30
C ARG A 211 -5.30 -5.64 11.18
N LYS A 212 -5.80 -4.80 12.10
CA LYS A 212 -6.92 -5.18 12.98
C LYS A 212 -8.29 -5.03 12.32
N ASP A 213 -8.37 -4.24 11.24
CA ASP A 213 -9.58 -4.11 10.41
C ASP A 213 -9.73 -5.31 9.43
N GLU A 214 -10.92 -5.52 8.87
CA GLU A 214 -11.13 -6.51 7.81
C GLU A 214 -10.45 -6.05 6.51
N SER A 215 -9.20 -6.47 6.34
CA SER A 215 -8.26 -5.98 5.32
C SER A 215 -8.09 -6.95 4.15
N GLY A 216 -8.23 -6.44 2.93
CA GLY A 216 -7.87 -7.20 1.74
C GLY A 216 -6.36 -7.45 1.63
N THR A 217 -5.53 -6.53 2.14
CA THR A 217 -4.07 -6.75 2.24
C THR A 217 -3.77 -7.94 3.13
N THR A 218 -4.45 -8.06 4.28
CA THR A 218 -4.36 -9.24 5.17
C THR A 218 -4.78 -10.51 4.44
N ASP A 219 -5.87 -10.48 3.69
CA ASP A 219 -6.37 -11.63 2.94
C ASP A 219 -5.34 -12.14 1.94
N ASN A 220 -4.74 -11.25 1.15
CA ASN A 220 -3.71 -11.62 0.18
C ASN A 220 -2.39 -12.06 0.84
N PHE A 221 -1.98 -11.40 1.91
CA PHE A 221 -0.77 -11.80 2.65
C PHE A 221 -0.93 -13.18 3.28
N THR A 222 -2.07 -13.46 3.91
CA THR A 222 -2.35 -14.79 4.47
C THR A 222 -2.54 -15.86 3.39
N LYS A 223 -3.09 -15.49 2.21
CA LYS A 223 -3.14 -16.37 1.04
C LYS A 223 -1.73 -16.72 0.54
N PHE A 224 -0.85 -15.72 0.48
CA PHE A 224 0.55 -15.94 0.15
C PHE A 224 1.21 -16.90 1.15
N LEU A 225 1.12 -16.65 2.46
CA LEU A 225 1.71 -17.52 3.49
C LEU A 225 1.16 -18.95 3.40
N ASN A 226 -0.16 -19.11 3.26
CA ASN A 226 -0.80 -20.42 3.16
C ASN A 226 -0.37 -21.18 1.90
N LYS A 227 -0.28 -20.52 0.75
CA LYS A 227 0.12 -21.17 -0.51
C LYS A 227 1.61 -21.48 -0.57
N ALA A 228 2.46 -20.60 -0.06
CA ALA A 228 3.92 -20.73 -0.16
C ALA A 228 4.54 -21.55 1.01
N ALA A 229 3.93 -21.51 2.20
CA ALA A 229 4.41 -22.19 3.41
C ALA A 229 3.27 -22.85 4.21
N GLY A 230 2.38 -23.58 3.52
CA GLY A 230 1.15 -24.14 4.10
C GLY A 230 1.36 -25.16 5.22
N ASP A 231 2.51 -25.80 5.28
CA ASP A 231 2.86 -26.72 6.38
C ASP A 231 3.12 -25.98 7.71
N ILE A 232 3.42 -24.66 7.63
CA ILE A 232 3.68 -23.80 8.79
C ILE A 232 2.49 -22.89 9.04
N TRP A 233 2.00 -22.19 8.00
CA TRP A 233 0.81 -21.36 8.07
C TRP A 233 -0.41 -22.16 7.57
N THR A 234 -1.07 -22.87 8.48
CA THR A 234 -2.20 -23.76 8.16
C THR A 234 -3.54 -23.05 8.06
N GLU A 235 -3.62 -21.81 8.56
CA GLU A 235 -4.83 -21.01 8.54
C GLU A 235 -5.25 -20.66 7.09
N LYS A 236 -6.54 -20.81 6.79
CA LYS A 236 -7.10 -20.31 5.53
C LYS A 236 -6.94 -18.79 5.46
N HIS A 237 -6.72 -18.29 4.26
CA HIS A 237 -6.67 -16.85 4.03
C HIS A 237 -7.96 -16.14 4.48
N SER A 238 -7.82 -14.93 4.97
CA SER A 238 -8.92 -14.18 5.55
C SER A 238 -8.63 -12.69 5.59
N LYS A 239 -9.66 -11.86 5.45
CA LYS A 239 -9.57 -10.42 5.75
C LYS A 239 -9.32 -10.12 7.24
N THR A 240 -9.56 -11.12 8.12
CA THR A 240 -9.30 -11.03 9.56
C THR A 240 -8.04 -11.79 9.91
N TRP A 241 -7.12 -11.15 10.64
CA TRP A 241 -5.86 -11.74 11.06
C TRP A 241 -6.06 -12.89 12.07
N LYS A 242 -5.24 -13.92 11.96
CA LYS A 242 -5.26 -15.10 12.81
C LYS A 242 -3.89 -15.50 13.37
N GLY A 243 -2.86 -14.72 13.07
CA GLY A 243 -1.50 -14.95 13.56
C GLY A 243 -1.21 -14.21 14.86
N ALA A 244 0.08 -14.13 15.21
CA ALA A 244 0.59 -13.43 16.37
C ALA A 244 0.66 -11.91 16.16
N GLY A 245 0.86 -11.15 17.23
CA GLY A 245 1.21 -9.73 17.19
C GLY A 245 0.18 -8.78 17.79
N LYS A 246 0.31 -7.49 17.45
CA LYS A 246 -0.52 -6.37 17.90
C LYS A 246 -1.23 -5.73 16.70
N GLY A 247 -2.50 -5.38 16.88
CA GLY A 247 -3.31 -4.80 15.82
C GLY A 247 -3.06 -3.31 15.62
N ALA A 248 -2.91 -2.88 14.34
CA ALA A 248 -2.93 -1.48 13.95
C ALA A 248 -3.97 -1.21 12.87
N ASP A 249 -4.53 0.00 12.86
CA ASP A 249 -5.64 0.35 11.96
C ASP A 249 -5.15 0.74 10.57
N LYS A 250 -5.60 0.00 9.56
CA LYS A 250 -5.40 0.34 8.14
C LYS A 250 -3.92 0.44 7.76
N SER A 251 -3.61 0.71 6.50
CA SER A 251 -2.23 0.80 6.02
C SER A 251 -1.44 1.93 6.70
N ALA A 252 -2.04 3.09 6.89
CA ALA A 252 -1.38 4.21 7.56
C ALA A 252 -1.00 3.89 9.02
N GLY A 253 -1.87 3.16 9.74
CA GLY A 253 -1.60 2.75 11.12
C GLY A 253 -0.49 1.70 11.21
N ILE A 254 -0.42 0.75 10.26
CA ILE A 254 0.68 -0.21 10.15
C ILE A 254 2.01 0.53 9.92
N ALA A 255 2.06 1.40 8.91
CA ALA A 255 3.27 2.16 8.61
C ALA A 255 3.76 2.96 9.81
N GLN A 256 2.85 3.63 10.54
CA GLN A 256 3.18 4.39 11.74
C GLN A 256 3.64 3.48 12.88
N ALA A 257 2.98 2.34 13.11
CA ALA A 257 3.33 1.41 14.17
C ALA A 257 4.76 0.85 13.98
N VAL A 258 5.10 0.42 12.76
CA VAL A 258 6.45 -0.08 12.44
C VAL A 258 7.48 1.03 12.56
N LYS A 259 7.19 2.22 12.02
CA LYS A 259 8.11 3.37 12.08
C LYS A 259 8.48 3.77 13.49
N SER A 260 7.51 3.73 14.41
CA SER A 260 7.68 4.19 15.80
C SER A 260 8.17 3.10 16.77
N THR A 261 8.18 1.83 16.36
CA THR A 261 8.52 0.71 17.25
C THR A 261 9.76 -0.01 16.76
N LYS A 262 10.82 0.03 17.58
CA LYS A 262 12.04 -0.74 17.29
C LYS A 262 11.78 -2.24 17.35
N ASN A 263 12.58 -2.99 16.60
CA ASN A 263 12.51 -4.45 16.50
C ASN A 263 11.15 -4.96 16.00
N SER A 264 10.44 -4.13 15.21
CA SER A 264 9.14 -4.49 14.67
C SER A 264 9.19 -5.00 13.24
N ILE A 265 8.15 -5.77 12.89
CA ILE A 265 7.89 -6.28 11.54
C ILE A 265 6.39 -6.24 11.28
N SER A 266 6.03 -6.02 10.03
CA SER A 266 4.66 -6.12 9.54
C SER A 266 4.61 -6.36 8.03
N TYR A 267 3.40 -6.41 7.50
CA TYR A 267 3.11 -6.36 6.07
C TYR A 267 2.27 -5.12 5.77
N ASP A 268 2.60 -4.41 4.69
CA ASP A 268 1.84 -3.23 4.28
C ASP A 268 1.90 -3.05 2.76
N GLU A 269 1.00 -2.26 2.21
CA GLU A 269 1.06 -1.92 0.80
C GLU A 269 2.27 -1.01 0.52
N TRP A 270 2.96 -1.25 -0.60
CA TRP A 270 4.27 -0.68 -0.94
C TRP A 270 4.32 0.85 -0.89
N SER A 271 3.27 1.55 -1.32
CA SER A 271 3.27 3.01 -1.31
C SER A 271 3.34 3.60 0.09
N TYR A 272 2.78 2.91 1.10
CA TYR A 272 2.91 3.30 2.50
C TYR A 272 4.32 3.04 3.04
N ALA A 273 4.92 1.92 2.71
CA ALA A 273 6.30 1.62 3.05
C ALA A 273 7.25 2.71 2.51
N THR A 274 7.10 3.05 1.24
CA THR A 274 7.92 4.06 0.55
C THR A 274 7.72 5.47 1.13
N LYS A 275 6.47 5.90 1.30
CA LYS A 275 6.15 7.23 1.84
C LYS A 275 6.66 7.42 3.27
N ASN A 276 6.76 6.34 4.05
CA ASN A 276 7.26 6.39 5.42
C ASN A 276 8.74 6.05 5.55
N SER A 277 9.43 5.76 4.43
CA SER A 277 10.85 5.37 4.39
C SER A 277 11.14 4.15 5.26
N LEU A 278 10.24 3.17 5.25
CA LEU A 278 10.42 1.91 5.97
C LEU A 278 11.39 0.99 5.24
N ASP A 279 12.22 0.27 5.99
CA ASP A 279 13.01 -0.82 5.43
C ASP A 279 12.09 -1.98 5.04
N MET A 280 12.43 -2.62 3.91
CA MET A 280 11.63 -3.71 3.32
C MET A 280 12.51 -4.94 3.12
N ALA A 281 12.06 -6.09 3.61
CA ALA A 281 12.77 -7.35 3.43
C ALA A 281 12.63 -7.87 1.99
N ALA A 282 13.70 -8.45 1.46
CA ALA A 282 13.62 -9.33 0.31
C ALA A 282 12.95 -10.65 0.71
N ILE A 283 12.13 -11.22 -0.17
CA ILE A 283 11.46 -12.51 0.06
C ILE A 283 12.12 -13.60 -0.78
N ASP A 284 12.52 -14.68 -0.13
CA ASP A 284 12.97 -15.89 -0.82
C ASP A 284 11.82 -16.92 -0.86
N ASN A 285 11.29 -17.14 -2.03
CA ASN A 285 10.21 -18.12 -2.29
C ASN A 285 10.76 -19.43 -2.91
N GLY A 286 12.02 -19.77 -2.62
CA GLY A 286 12.68 -20.99 -3.05
C GLY A 286 13.53 -20.86 -4.32
N ASN A 287 13.51 -19.71 -5.00
CA ASN A 287 14.31 -19.42 -6.20
C ASN A 287 15.26 -18.23 -6.00
N GLY A 288 15.68 -18.00 -4.75
CA GLY A 288 16.53 -16.90 -4.33
C GLY A 288 15.76 -15.66 -3.88
N PRO A 289 16.44 -14.78 -3.12
CA PRO A 289 15.82 -13.60 -2.55
C PRO A 289 15.45 -12.56 -3.63
N VAL A 290 14.25 -12.04 -3.56
CA VAL A 290 13.74 -11.01 -4.47
C VAL A 290 13.38 -9.76 -3.69
N LYS A 291 14.03 -8.64 -4.01
CA LYS A 291 13.66 -7.31 -3.50
C LYS A 291 12.38 -6.84 -4.19
N LEU A 292 11.56 -6.12 -3.43
CA LEU A 292 10.39 -5.45 -3.98
C LEU A 292 10.82 -4.27 -4.84
N THR A 293 10.50 -4.33 -6.12
CA THR A 293 10.66 -3.28 -7.13
C THR A 293 9.45 -3.28 -8.06
N GLY A 294 9.27 -2.20 -8.84
CA GLY A 294 8.21 -2.16 -9.86
C GLY A 294 8.36 -3.29 -10.89
N GLU A 295 9.59 -3.63 -11.27
CA GLU A 295 9.87 -4.73 -12.21
C GLU A 295 9.52 -6.10 -11.61
N SER A 296 10.02 -6.41 -10.39
CA SER A 296 9.81 -7.71 -9.76
C SER A 296 8.33 -7.96 -9.43
N ALA A 297 7.60 -6.93 -9.01
CA ALA A 297 6.17 -7.00 -8.77
C ALA A 297 5.36 -7.05 -10.07
N GLY A 298 5.75 -6.28 -11.09
CA GLY A 298 5.12 -6.29 -12.41
C GLY A 298 5.14 -7.67 -13.07
N LYS A 299 6.24 -8.42 -12.93
CA LYS A 299 6.34 -9.81 -13.38
C LYS A 299 5.30 -10.73 -12.71
N ALA A 300 5.01 -10.53 -11.42
CA ALA A 300 3.98 -11.32 -10.74
C ALA A 300 2.57 -11.04 -11.25
N VAL A 301 2.28 -9.76 -11.53
CA VAL A 301 0.97 -9.34 -12.04
C VAL A 301 0.77 -9.77 -13.49
N SER A 302 1.80 -9.68 -14.34
CA SER A 302 1.72 -10.11 -15.73
C SER A 302 1.49 -11.62 -15.89
N ALA A 303 1.83 -12.42 -14.88
CA ALA A 303 1.56 -13.86 -14.82
C ALA A 303 0.16 -14.20 -14.27
N ALA A 304 -0.62 -13.20 -13.83
CA ALA A 304 -1.96 -13.41 -13.30
C ALA A 304 -2.92 -13.94 -14.37
N LYS A 305 -3.87 -14.78 -13.94
CA LYS A 305 -4.89 -15.35 -14.83
C LYS A 305 -6.24 -14.72 -14.54
N VAL A 306 -6.98 -14.35 -15.58
CA VAL A 306 -8.39 -13.98 -15.43
C VAL A 306 -9.19 -15.25 -15.16
N VAL A 307 -9.90 -15.27 -14.04
CA VAL A 307 -10.75 -16.39 -13.62
C VAL A 307 -12.24 -16.01 -13.51
N GLY A 308 -12.54 -14.70 -13.61
CA GLY A 308 -13.92 -14.21 -13.69
C GLY A 308 -14.57 -14.50 -15.03
N GLN A 309 -15.88 -14.29 -15.12
CA GLN A 309 -16.69 -14.56 -16.28
C GLN A 309 -17.14 -13.27 -16.98
N GLY A 310 -17.07 -13.24 -18.31
CA GLY A 310 -17.50 -12.07 -19.09
C GLY A 310 -16.71 -10.82 -18.78
N HIS A 311 -17.36 -9.80 -18.24
CA HIS A 311 -16.72 -8.53 -17.85
C HIS A 311 -16.31 -8.48 -16.37
N ASP A 312 -16.48 -9.58 -15.62
CA ASP A 312 -15.98 -9.70 -14.26
C ASP A 312 -14.51 -10.15 -14.29
N LEU A 313 -13.58 -9.22 -14.06
CA LEU A 313 -12.15 -9.41 -14.26
C LEU A 313 -11.44 -9.85 -12.98
N GLN A 314 -11.95 -10.89 -12.32
CA GLN A 314 -11.25 -11.48 -11.17
C GLN A 314 -9.92 -12.10 -11.61
N LEU A 315 -8.84 -11.84 -10.86
CA LEU A 315 -7.51 -12.35 -11.17
C LEU A 315 -7.07 -13.38 -10.13
N GLU A 316 -6.45 -14.45 -10.60
CA GLU A 316 -5.71 -15.40 -9.79
C GLU A 316 -4.21 -15.13 -9.90
N LEU A 317 -3.57 -14.90 -8.75
CA LEU A 317 -2.14 -14.65 -8.61
C LEU A 317 -1.42 -15.93 -8.20
N GLN A 318 -0.19 -16.12 -8.69
CA GLN A 318 0.65 -17.25 -8.32
C GLN A 318 1.52 -16.87 -7.11
N TYR A 319 1.29 -17.55 -5.97
CA TYR A 319 2.02 -17.30 -4.73
C TYR A 319 3.08 -18.35 -4.41
N LYS A 320 3.02 -19.55 -5.01
CA LYS A 320 3.94 -20.64 -4.78
C LYS A 320 4.80 -20.90 -6.02
N ASN A 321 6.09 -21.23 -5.81
CA ASN A 321 7.02 -21.56 -6.89
C ASN A 321 7.10 -20.45 -7.96
N THR A 322 7.12 -19.19 -7.54
CA THR A 322 7.31 -18.06 -8.47
C THR A 322 8.70 -18.15 -9.11
N PRO A 323 8.85 -17.82 -10.40
CA PRO A 323 10.15 -17.80 -11.05
C PRO A 323 11.15 -16.85 -10.36
N ALA A 324 12.44 -17.07 -10.59
CA ALA A 324 13.49 -16.17 -10.08
C ALA A 324 13.24 -14.73 -10.52
N GLY A 325 13.44 -13.77 -9.63
CA GLY A 325 13.23 -12.34 -9.87
C GLY A 325 11.75 -11.90 -9.89
N VAL A 326 10.81 -12.78 -9.52
CA VAL A 326 9.40 -12.45 -9.34
C VAL A 326 9.09 -12.25 -7.86
N TYR A 327 8.62 -11.06 -7.47
CA TYR A 327 8.23 -10.79 -6.09
C TYR A 327 6.90 -11.47 -5.76
N PRO A 328 6.84 -12.37 -4.75
CA PRO A 328 5.71 -13.27 -4.61
C PRO A 328 4.49 -12.66 -3.89
N ALA A 329 4.69 -11.64 -3.04
CA ALA A 329 3.63 -11.08 -2.22
C ALA A 329 3.00 -9.85 -2.90
N VAL A 330 2.01 -10.08 -3.76
CA VAL A 330 1.29 -9.02 -4.49
C VAL A 330 -0.22 -9.18 -4.30
N LEU A 331 -0.93 -8.09 -4.44
CA LEU A 331 -2.38 -8.03 -4.52
C LEU A 331 -2.82 -7.24 -5.75
N VAL A 332 -4.07 -7.40 -6.12
CA VAL A 332 -4.75 -6.51 -7.08
C VAL A 332 -5.91 -5.87 -6.34
N THR A 333 -6.04 -4.56 -6.49
CA THR A 333 -7.20 -3.86 -5.96
C THR A 333 -8.28 -3.79 -7.02
N TYR A 334 -9.52 -3.96 -6.61
CA TYR A 334 -10.69 -3.94 -7.47
C TYR A 334 -11.62 -2.81 -7.06
N GLU A 335 -12.25 -2.20 -8.06
CA GLU A 335 -13.48 -1.48 -7.87
C GLU A 335 -14.65 -2.44 -8.13
N ILE A 336 -15.40 -2.75 -7.09
CA ILE A 336 -16.57 -3.63 -7.18
C ILE A 336 -17.79 -2.76 -7.39
N ALA A 337 -18.41 -2.90 -8.55
CA ALA A 337 -19.54 -2.10 -8.98
C ALA A 337 -20.65 -2.97 -9.60
N CYS A 338 -21.84 -2.42 -9.75
CA CYS A 338 -22.91 -3.09 -10.46
C CYS A 338 -22.69 -3.08 -11.97
N SER A 339 -22.97 -4.21 -12.65
CA SER A 339 -22.84 -4.31 -14.11
C SER A 339 -23.89 -3.51 -14.89
N LYS A 340 -24.99 -3.15 -14.25
CA LYS A 340 -26.00 -2.22 -14.79
C LYS A 340 -26.02 -0.97 -13.94
N GLY A 341 -26.20 0.18 -14.59
CA GLY A 341 -26.33 1.47 -13.90
C GLY A 341 -27.41 1.40 -12.83
N GLN A 342 -27.14 2.06 -11.71
CA GLN A 342 -28.20 2.33 -10.75
C GLN A 342 -28.92 3.55 -11.27
N ASP A 343 -30.18 3.36 -11.64
CA ASP A 343 -31.05 4.50 -11.86
C ASP A 343 -31.11 5.29 -10.56
N SER A 344 -30.66 6.54 -10.63
CA SER A 344 -30.60 7.50 -9.53
C SER A 344 -32.01 7.88 -9.07
#